data_f4d560f324d38c8c2e1e6bcf593b8350
#
_entry.id   f4d560f324d38c8c2e1e6bcf593b8350
#
_cell.length_a   1.000
_cell.length_b   1.000
_cell.length_c   1.000
_cell.angle_alpha   90.00
_cell.angle_beta   90.00
_cell.angle_gamma   90.00
#
_symmetry.space_group_name_H-M   'P 1'
#
loop_
_entity.id
_entity.type
_entity.pdbx_description
1 polymer ?
#
loop_
_entity_poly.entity_id
_entity_poly.type
_entity_poly.pdbx_seq_one_letter_code
_entity_poly.pdbx_strand_id
1 'polypeptide(L)'
;EFIFVGVGDKFRHIGGQHISQLDPNGPPGNQFSVSAWGLMPSDKAVVFLQNHDTQHQCGLSYRDGNVFRIANVWMLAQPYGFPSVLSSYAFACPVGHSMGPPSDAGGHTNDVTCASSLETAAIGQWVCEHRDPAIRTMVAFRRLVAGTDVNHWWDNGANAIAFSRGDKGFVA
;
A
#
# COMPACT_ATOMS: atom_id res chain seq x y z
N GLU A 1 7.07 2.27 -9.73
CA GLU A 1 7.18 3.62 -9.18
C GLU A 1 7.08 3.64 -7.68
N PHE A 2 8.03 4.31 -7.03
CA PHE A 2 8.06 4.48 -5.57
C PHE A 2 6.99 5.46 -5.04
N ILE A 3 6.12 5.97 -5.91
CA ILE A 3 5.18 7.03 -5.53
C ILE A 3 4.26 6.62 -4.38
N PHE A 4 3.76 5.41 -4.39
CA PHE A 4 2.85 4.95 -3.34
C PHE A 4 3.61 4.61 -2.05
N VAL A 5 4.89 4.35 -2.12
CA VAL A 5 5.78 4.34 -0.95
C VAL A 5 5.80 5.72 -0.29
N GLY A 6 5.98 6.79 -1.08
CA GLY A 6 5.99 8.17 -0.60
C GLY A 6 4.67 8.63 0.04
N VAL A 7 3.53 8.10 -0.37
CA VAL A 7 2.25 8.44 0.30
C VAL A 7 2.09 7.75 1.67
N GLY A 8 2.95 6.79 2.00
CA GLY A 8 2.93 6.11 3.31
C GLY A 8 3.01 7.08 4.49
N ASP A 9 3.75 8.18 4.34
CA ASP A 9 3.86 9.21 5.38
C ASP A 9 2.53 9.91 5.66
N LYS A 10 1.64 10.03 4.66
CA LYS A 10 0.29 10.59 4.83
C LYS A 10 -0.58 9.68 5.68
N PHE A 11 -0.46 8.37 5.50
CA PHE A 11 -1.16 7.37 6.32
C PHE A 11 -0.60 7.26 7.74
N ARG A 12 0.70 7.47 7.91
CA ARG A 12 1.38 7.45 9.23
C ARG A 12 1.39 8.81 9.93
N HIS A 13 0.83 9.85 9.29
CA HIS A 13 0.79 11.24 9.79
C HIS A 13 2.17 11.82 10.12
N ILE A 14 3.19 11.41 9.38
CA ILE A 14 4.57 11.91 9.57
C ILE A 14 4.69 13.32 8.99
N GLY A 15 5.33 14.22 9.74
CA GLY A 15 5.57 15.60 9.29
C GLY A 15 4.31 16.44 9.09
N GLY A 16 3.20 16.10 9.77
CA GLY A 16 1.93 16.82 9.65
C GLY A 16 1.16 16.50 8.36
N GLN A 17 1.51 15.42 7.68
CA GLN A 17 0.80 14.99 6.48
C GLN A 17 -0.49 14.26 6.83
N HIS A 18 -1.50 14.36 5.95
CA HIS A 18 -2.82 13.78 6.10
C HIS A 18 -3.31 13.13 4.82
N ILE A 19 -4.19 12.14 4.92
CA ILE A 19 -4.72 11.44 3.74
C ILE A 19 -5.66 12.32 2.89
N SER A 20 -6.27 13.36 3.45
CA SER A 20 -7.00 14.38 2.67
C SER A 20 -6.15 15.07 1.59
N GLN A 21 -4.81 15.08 1.75
CA GLN A 21 -3.87 15.59 0.75
C GLN A 21 -3.72 14.67 -0.48
N LEU A 22 -4.48 13.59 -0.55
CA LEU A 22 -4.54 12.69 -1.70
C LEU A 22 -5.72 12.98 -2.63
N ASP A 23 -6.43 14.09 -2.41
CA ASP A 23 -7.50 14.56 -3.29
C ASP A 23 -6.96 14.76 -4.72
N PRO A 24 -7.50 14.09 -5.74
CA PRO A 24 -7.06 14.29 -7.13
C PRO A 24 -7.35 15.70 -7.66
N ASN A 25 -8.27 16.44 -7.04
CA ASN A 25 -8.65 17.81 -7.39
C ASN A 25 -8.16 18.84 -6.36
N GLY A 26 -7.34 18.43 -5.41
CA GLY A 26 -6.82 19.31 -4.37
C GLY A 26 -5.91 20.43 -4.90
N PRO A 27 -5.61 21.43 -4.07
CA PRO A 27 -4.70 22.50 -4.47
C PRO A 27 -3.28 21.98 -4.71
N PRO A 28 -2.48 22.69 -5.52
CA PRO A 28 -1.09 22.32 -5.78
C PRO A 28 -0.31 22.04 -4.48
N GLY A 29 0.39 20.91 -4.44
CA GLY A 29 1.12 20.44 -3.25
C GLY A 29 0.30 19.56 -2.30
N ASN A 30 -1.03 19.61 -2.38
CA ASN A 30 -1.97 18.79 -1.58
C ASN A 30 -2.93 18.02 -2.49
N GLN A 31 -2.39 17.40 -3.52
CA GLN A 31 -3.20 16.61 -4.45
C GLN A 31 -2.41 15.37 -4.90
N PHE A 32 -3.12 14.31 -5.23
CA PHE A 32 -2.55 13.19 -5.96
C PHE A 32 -2.67 13.48 -7.46
N SER A 33 -1.60 13.98 -8.06
CA SER A 33 -1.61 14.38 -9.47
C SER A 33 -0.47 13.75 -10.25
N VAL A 34 -0.85 12.95 -11.25
CA VAL A 34 0.10 12.29 -12.17
C VAL A 34 0.94 13.34 -12.91
N SER A 35 0.32 14.38 -13.43
CA SER A 35 1.00 15.41 -14.22
C SER A 35 1.84 16.36 -13.35
N ALA A 36 1.29 16.86 -12.24
CA ALA A 36 2.00 17.80 -11.36
C ALA A 36 3.21 17.15 -10.66
N TRP A 37 3.16 15.84 -10.43
CA TRP A 37 4.26 15.09 -9.81
C TRP A 37 5.23 14.51 -10.84
N GLY A 38 5.00 14.70 -12.13
CA GLY A 38 5.86 14.18 -13.20
C GLY A 38 5.93 12.67 -13.26
N LEU A 39 4.83 11.99 -12.89
CA LEU A 39 4.77 10.53 -12.88
C LEU A 39 4.68 9.98 -14.32
N MET A 40 5.16 8.76 -14.48
CA MET A 40 5.04 8.09 -15.78
C MET A 40 3.57 7.79 -16.12
N PRO A 41 3.26 7.55 -17.40
CA PRO A 41 1.90 7.14 -17.80
C PRO A 41 1.41 5.93 -17.02
N SER A 42 0.13 5.94 -16.62
CA SER A 42 -0.48 4.93 -15.76
C SER A 42 -0.36 3.50 -16.32
N ASP A 43 -0.43 3.36 -17.63
CA ASP A 43 -0.30 2.07 -18.34
C ASP A 43 1.12 1.48 -18.32
N LYS A 44 2.09 2.23 -17.80
CA LYS A 44 3.51 1.81 -17.69
C LYS A 44 4.03 1.79 -16.25
N ALA A 45 3.20 2.23 -15.30
CA ALA A 45 3.59 2.33 -13.91
C ALA A 45 3.26 1.06 -13.13
N VAL A 46 4.22 0.49 -12.43
CA VAL A 46 3.97 -0.44 -11.32
C VAL A 46 3.99 0.34 -10.02
N VAL A 47 2.95 0.20 -9.21
CA VAL A 47 2.79 0.94 -7.95
C VAL A 47 2.75 -0.02 -6.76
N PHE A 48 3.37 0.39 -5.66
CA PHE A 48 3.41 -0.40 -4.43
C PHE A 48 3.62 0.51 -3.21
N LEU A 49 3.17 0.07 -2.06
CA LEU A 49 3.35 0.76 -0.78
C LEU A 49 4.66 0.37 -0.10
N GLN A 50 5.11 -0.83 -0.33
CA GLN A 50 6.33 -1.38 0.23
C GLN A 50 7.04 -2.30 -0.76
N ASN A 51 8.35 -2.38 -0.64
CA ASN A 51 9.20 -3.40 -1.24
C ASN A 51 10.25 -3.85 -0.21
N HIS A 52 11.14 -4.76 -0.59
CA HIS A 52 12.19 -5.26 0.29
C HIS A 52 13.09 -4.14 0.84
N ASP A 53 13.42 -3.12 0.04
CA ASP A 53 14.27 -2.01 0.49
C ASP A 53 13.58 -1.13 1.54
N THR A 54 12.34 -0.73 1.28
CA THR A 54 11.59 0.14 2.21
C THR A 54 11.24 -0.56 3.52
N GLN A 55 11.06 -1.88 3.49
CA GLN A 55 10.88 -2.65 4.72
C GLN A 55 12.12 -2.68 5.61
N HIS A 56 13.32 -2.71 5.02
CA HIS A 56 14.58 -2.64 5.76
C HIS A 56 14.80 -1.27 6.41
N GLN A 57 14.25 -0.23 5.82
CA GLN A 57 14.28 1.16 6.33
C GLN A 57 13.12 1.47 7.30
N CYS A 58 12.37 0.48 7.74
CA CYS A 58 11.17 0.62 8.57
C CYS A 58 10.09 1.55 7.97
N GLY A 59 9.97 1.55 6.64
CA GLY A 59 8.85 2.18 5.94
C GLY A 59 7.51 1.54 6.29
N LEU A 60 6.43 2.13 5.77
CA LEU A 60 5.09 1.60 5.94
C LEU A 60 5.02 0.13 5.50
N SER A 61 4.58 -0.76 6.38
CA SER A 61 4.58 -2.20 6.15
C SER A 61 3.53 -2.91 7.01
N TYR A 62 3.48 -4.23 6.93
CA TYR A 62 2.61 -5.06 7.78
C TYR A 62 2.72 -4.74 9.27
N ARG A 63 3.86 -4.22 9.75
CA ARG A 63 4.09 -3.82 11.16
C ARG A 63 3.17 -2.69 11.62
N ASP A 64 2.69 -1.88 10.68
CA ASP A 64 1.77 -0.77 10.95
C ASP A 64 0.29 -1.23 11.01
N GLY A 65 0.02 -2.53 10.91
CA GLY A 65 -1.31 -3.11 11.12
C GLY A 65 -2.42 -2.47 10.29
N ASN A 66 -3.40 -1.86 10.94
CA ASN A 66 -4.54 -1.23 10.27
C ASN A 66 -4.14 -0.07 9.36
N VAL A 67 -3.12 0.69 9.69
CA VAL A 67 -2.63 1.79 8.84
C VAL A 67 -2.16 1.22 7.49
N PHE A 68 -1.42 0.12 7.52
CA PHE A 68 -0.99 -0.57 6.30
C PHE A 68 -2.17 -1.14 5.50
N ARG A 69 -3.19 -1.70 6.17
CA ARG A 69 -4.42 -2.16 5.50
C ARG A 69 -5.12 -1.03 4.76
N ILE A 70 -5.37 0.09 5.45
CA ILE A 70 -6.04 1.26 4.86
C ILE A 70 -5.25 1.81 3.67
N ALA A 71 -3.93 1.87 3.77
CA ALA A 71 -3.08 2.29 2.67
C ALA A 71 -3.17 1.35 1.45
N ASN A 72 -3.23 0.02 1.66
CA ASN A 72 -3.46 -0.95 0.60
C ASN A 72 -4.86 -0.82 -0.01
N VAL A 73 -5.89 -0.60 0.81
CA VAL A 73 -7.26 -0.32 0.34
C VAL A 73 -7.25 0.89 -0.59
N TRP A 74 -6.62 1.98 -0.18
CA TRP A 74 -6.48 3.17 -1.01
C TRP A 74 -5.71 2.87 -2.31
N MET A 75 -4.53 2.24 -2.24
CA MET A 75 -3.73 1.90 -3.42
C MET A 75 -4.52 1.07 -4.43
N LEU A 76 -5.24 0.04 -3.96
CA LEU A 76 -6.03 -0.83 -4.81
C LEU A 76 -7.31 -0.15 -5.33
N ALA A 77 -7.82 0.86 -4.62
CA ALA A 77 -8.94 1.67 -5.07
C ALA A 77 -8.56 2.71 -6.14
N GLN A 78 -7.31 3.17 -6.20
CA GLN A 78 -6.85 4.17 -7.16
C GLN A 78 -6.75 3.59 -8.58
N PRO A 79 -7.10 4.37 -9.64
CA PRO A 79 -6.98 3.90 -11.02
C PRO A 79 -5.54 3.85 -11.53
N TYR A 80 -4.62 4.60 -10.92
CA TYR A 80 -3.26 4.76 -11.40
C TYR A 80 -2.43 3.49 -11.24
N GLY A 81 -1.74 3.09 -12.31
CA GLY A 81 -0.74 2.05 -12.34
C GLY A 81 -1.24 0.61 -12.15
N PHE A 82 -0.31 -0.32 -12.16
CA PHE A 82 -0.52 -1.73 -11.83
C PHE A 82 -0.06 -1.98 -10.39
N PRO A 83 -0.98 -2.16 -9.42
CA PRO A 83 -0.58 -2.37 -8.04
C PRO A 83 0.05 -3.74 -7.82
N SER A 84 1.15 -3.74 -7.08
CA SER A 84 1.85 -4.93 -6.63
C SER A 84 1.83 -5.00 -5.11
N VAL A 85 1.36 -6.11 -4.56
CA VAL A 85 1.38 -6.37 -3.11
C VAL A 85 2.49 -7.35 -2.82
N LEU A 86 3.51 -6.92 -2.08
CA LEU A 86 4.61 -7.78 -1.64
C LEU A 86 4.10 -8.78 -0.61
N SER A 87 4.46 -10.05 -0.77
CA SER A 87 4.36 -11.04 0.30
C SER A 87 5.70 -11.13 1.00
N SER A 88 5.77 -10.56 2.20
CA SER A 88 6.99 -10.45 2.97
C SER A 88 7.15 -11.59 3.99
N TYR A 89 8.31 -11.64 4.60
CA TYR A 89 8.60 -12.43 5.79
C TYR A 89 8.93 -11.47 6.94
N ALA A 90 8.60 -11.89 8.17
CA ALA A 90 8.78 -11.06 9.35
C ALA A 90 10.24 -11.05 9.82
N PHE A 91 10.77 -9.86 10.06
CA PHE A 91 12.10 -9.64 10.62
C PHE A 91 12.10 -8.40 11.51
N ALA A 92 13.13 -8.27 12.37
CA ALA A 92 13.31 -7.10 13.21
C ALA A 92 13.72 -5.88 12.33
N CYS A 93 13.24 -4.69 12.69
CA CYS A 93 13.54 -3.44 12.00
C CYS A 93 14.06 -2.38 13.01
N PRO A 94 15.09 -1.57 12.67
CA PRO A 94 15.81 -1.56 11.40
C PRO A 94 16.82 -2.72 11.27
N VAL A 95 17.13 -3.06 10.03
CA VAL A 95 18.24 -3.98 9.75
C VAL A 95 19.31 -3.27 8.93
N GLY A 96 20.55 -3.42 9.32
CA GLY A 96 21.68 -2.77 8.64
C GLY A 96 22.16 -3.48 7.37
N HIS A 97 21.51 -4.56 6.97
CA HIS A 97 21.84 -5.39 5.82
C HIS A 97 20.59 -6.06 5.24
N SER A 98 20.68 -6.55 4.03
CA SER A 98 19.58 -7.29 3.41
C SER A 98 19.26 -8.57 4.17
N MET A 99 17.97 -8.79 4.40
CA MET A 99 17.45 -10.04 4.97
C MET A 99 16.93 -10.91 3.83
N GLY A 100 17.34 -12.17 3.84
CA GLY A 100 16.77 -13.20 2.99
C GLY A 100 15.46 -13.77 3.56
N PRO A 101 14.72 -14.57 2.78
CA PRO A 101 13.57 -15.31 3.29
C PRO A 101 14.00 -16.32 4.35
N PRO A 102 13.06 -16.79 5.19
CA PRO A 102 13.34 -17.87 6.14
C PRO A 102 13.97 -19.08 5.43
N SER A 103 15.10 -19.54 5.92
CA SER A 103 15.87 -20.61 5.30
C SER A 103 16.45 -21.58 6.36
N ASP A 104 16.78 -22.79 5.93
CA ASP A 104 17.46 -23.78 6.74
C ASP A 104 18.97 -23.49 6.87
N ALA A 105 19.67 -24.33 7.61
CA ALA A 105 21.12 -24.20 7.82
C ALA A 105 21.95 -24.40 6.52
N GLY A 106 21.37 -25.02 5.51
CA GLY A 106 21.99 -25.19 4.18
C GLY A 106 21.72 -24.02 3.24
N GLY A 107 20.95 -23.02 3.65
CA GLY A 107 20.59 -21.86 2.86
C GLY A 107 19.41 -22.09 1.91
N HIS A 108 18.69 -23.20 2.03
CA HIS A 108 17.49 -23.45 1.24
C HIS A 108 16.31 -22.70 1.86
N THR A 109 15.54 -21.99 1.04
CA THR A 109 14.34 -21.30 1.49
C THR A 109 13.33 -22.31 2.07
N ASN A 110 12.84 -22.04 3.28
CA ASN A 110 11.81 -22.86 3.90
C ASN A 110 10.48 -22.75 3.15
N ASP A 111 9.67 -23.81 3.25
CA ASP A 111 8.31 -23.78 2.72
C ASP A 111 7.50 -22.62 3.33
N VAL A 112 6.64 -22.03 2.51
CA VAL A 112 5.83 -20.88 2.91
C VAL A 112 4.77 -21.29 3.93
N THR A 113 4.98 -20.87 5.17
CA THR A 113 3.97 -20.95 6.25
C THR A 113 3.54 -19.53 6.61
N CYS A 114 2.31 -19.17 6.21
CA CYS A 114 1.77 -17.84 6.45
C CYS A 114 1.37 -17.64 7.91
N ALA A 115 1.63 -16.44 8.44
CA ALA A 115 1.03 -16.01 9.71
C ALA A 115 -0.50 -15.97 9.59
N SER A 116 -1.18 -16.09 10.72
CA SER A 116 -2.65 -16.06 10.77
C SER A 116 -3.24 -14.66 10.52
N SER A 117 -2.49 -13.60 10.79
CA SER A 117 -2.80 -12.22 10.47
C SER A 117 -1.51 -11.39 10.35
N LEU A 118 -1.63 -10.15 9.87
CA LEU A 118 -0.49 -9.21 9.78
C LEU A 118 0.17 -8.98 11.14
N GLU A 119 -0.64 -8.86 12.21
CA GLU A 119 -0.20 -8.53 13.56
C GLU A 119 0.46 -9.72 14.29
N THR A 120 0.19 -10.93 13.85
CA THR A 120 0.67 -12.15 14.52
C THR A 120 1.90 -12.75 13.86
N ALA A 121 2.42 -12.12 12.81
CA ALA A 121 3.60 -12.60 12.11
C ALA A 121 4.84 -12.57 13.04
N ALA A 122 5.31 -13.74 13.43
CA ALA A 122 6.55 -13.89 14.21
C ALA A 122 7.77 -13.82 13.31
N ILE A 123 8.91 -13.37 13.87
CA ILE A 123 10.18 -13.33 13.15
C ILE A 123 10.48 -14.69 12.52
N GLY A 124 10.81 -14.67 11.23
CA GLY A 124 11.07 -15.88 10.45
C GLY A 124 9.84 -16.55 9.84
N GLN A 125 8.63 -16.00 10.03
CA GLN A 125 7.42 -16.44 9.32
C GLN A 125 7.16 -15.60 8.07
N TRP A 126 6.45 -16.17 7.12
CA TRP A 126 5.88 -15.41 6.00
C TRP A 126 4.64 -14.66 6.48
N VAL A 127 4.53 -13.39 6.12
CA VAL A 127 3.38 -12.53 6.48
C VAL A 127 2.18 -12.83 5.60
N CYS A 128 2.39 -12.99 4.29
CA CYS A 128 1.36 -13.27 3.29
C CYS A 128 0.27 -12.19 3.21
N GLU A 129 0.65 -10.95 3.08
CA GLU A 129 -0.22 -9.77 3.04
C GLU A 129 -1.34 -9.89 2.01
N HIS A 130 -1.08 -10.58 0.89
CA HIS A 130 -2.07 -10.83 -0.16
C HIS A 130 -3.26 -11.70 0.31
N ARG A 131 -3.14 -12.37 1.45
CA ARG A 131 -4.23 -13.17 2.07
C ARG A 131 -5.05 -12.38 3.08
N ASP A 132 -4.59 -11.20 3.50
CA ASP A 132 -5.38 -10.32 4.38
C ASP A 132 -6.75 -10.05 3.74
N PRO A 133 -7.86 -10.23 4.47
CA PRO A 133 -9.21 -10.11 3.92
C PRO A 133 -9.49 -8.76 3.25
N ALA A 134 -9.01 -7.65 3.83
CA ALA A 134 -9.20 -6.32 3.25
C ALA A 134 -8.45 -6.20 1.91
N ILE A 135 -7.17 -6.59 1.88
CA ILE A 135 -6.34 -6.51 0.66
C ILE A 135 -6.92 -7.41 -0.43
N ARG A 136 -7.26 -8.65 -0.10
CA ARG A 136 -7.82 -9.61 -1.05
C ARG A 136 -9.15 -9.14 -1.65
N THR A 137 -10.02 -8.57 -0.82
CA THR A 137 -11.31 -8.05 -1.29
C THR A 137 -11.13 -6.88 -2.24
N MET A 138 -10.16 -6.01 -1.97
CA MET A 138 -9.87 -4.85 -2.83
C MET A 138 -9.29 -5.24 -4.19
N VAL A 139 -8.68 -6.40 -4.35
CA VAL A 139 -8.28 -6.91 -5.67
C VAL A 139 -9.53 -7.19 -6.54
N ALA A 140 -10.59 -7.76 -5.95
CA ALA A 140 -11.86 -7.95 -6.65
C ALA A 140 -12.54 -6.62 -6.96
N PHE A 141 -12.56 -5.68 -6.00
CA PHE A 141 -13.05 -4.32 -6.20
C PHE A 141 -12.37 -3.64 -7.39
N ARG A 142 -11.03 -3.65 -7.44
CA ARG A 142 -10.28 -3.03 -8.53
C ARG A 142 -10.65 -3.58 -9.91
N ARG A 143 -10.91 -4.89 -10.00
CA ARG A 143 -11.39 -5.51 -11.26
C ARG A 143 -12.78 -5.01 -11.64
N LEU A 144 -13.69 -4.89 -10.67
CA LEU A 144 -15.04 -4.41 -10.87
C LEU A 144 -15.06 -2.97 -11.42
N VAL A 145 -14.23 -2.10 -10.85
CA VAL A 145 -14.16 -0.67 -11.19
C VAL A 145 -13.16 -0.35 -12.29
N ALA A 146 -12.62 -1.34 -12.99
CA ALA A 146 -11.64 -1.12 -14.04
C ALA A 146 -12.16 -0.16 -15.12
N GLY A 147 -11.31 0.77 -15.55
CA GLY A 147 -11.62 1.79 -16.55
C GLY A 147 -12.50 2.95 -16.06
N THR A 148 -12.75 3.06 -14.74
CA THR A 148 -13.47 4.22 -14.18
C THR A 148 -12.51 5.16 -13.48
N ASP A 149 -12.88 6.44 -13.42
CA ASP A 149 -12.13 7.49 -12.72
C ASP A 149 -12.54 7.59 -11.25
N VAL A 150 -11.74 8.32 -10.46
CA VAL A 150 -12.12 8.78 -9.12
C VAL A 150 -13.10 9.94 -9.28
N ASN A 151 -14.28 9.81 -8.66
CA ASN A 151 -15.33 10.81 -8.66
C ASN A 151 -15.86 11.05 -7.25
N HIS A 152 -16.58 12.13 -7.04
CA HIS A 152 -17.27 12.46 -5.79
C HIS A 152 -16.33 12.35 -4.57
N TRP A 153 -15.13 12.91 -4.70
CA TRP A 153 -14.20 12.98 -3.59
C TRP A 153 -14.78 13.76 -2.42
N TRP A 154 -14.64 13.23 -1.25
CA TRP A 154 -14.95 13.86 0.02
C TRP A 154 -13.83 13.59 1.01
N ASP A 155 -13.51 14.56 1.82
CA ASP A 155 -12.62 14.41 2.97
C ASP A 155 -13.04 15.36 4.11
N ASN A 156 -12.49 15.12 5.29
CA ASN A 156 -12.71 15.96 6.47
C ASN A 156 -11.55 16.96 6.71
N GLY A 157 -10.71 17.18 5.75
CA GLY A 157 -9.51 18.00 5.89
C GLY A 157 -8.37 17.35 6.68
N ALA A 158 -8.53 16.08 7.08
CA ALA A 158 -7.55 15.34 7.88
C ALA A 158 -7.43 13.88 7.42
N ASN A 159 -7.98 12.95 8.17
CA ASN A 159 -7.67 11.51 8.04
C ASN A 159 -8.89 10.65 7.67
N ALA A 160 -9.94 11.24 7.16
CA ALA A 160 -11.08 10.54 6.59
C ALA A 160 -11.30 11.00 5.16
N ILE A 161 -11.40 10.05 4.24
CA ILE A 161 -11.68 10.28 2.83
C ILE A 161 -12.74 9.31 2.33
N ALA A 162 -13.49 9.74 1.32
CA ALA A 162 -14.40 8.88 0.60
C ALA A 162 -14.45 9.29 -0.87
N PHE A 163 -14.63 8.33 -1.76
CA PHE A 163 -14.77 8.60 -3.19
C PHE A 163 -15.48 7.46 -3.92
N SER A 164 -16.07 7.77 -5.05
CA SER A 164 -16.57 6.75 -5.96
C SER A 164 -15.58 6.43 -7.07
N ARG A 165 -15.75 5.27 -7.67
CA ARG A 165 -15.08 4.84 -8.89
C ARG A 165 -16.15 4.71 -9.99
N GLY A 166 -16.39 5.82 -10.70
CA GLY A 166 -17.55 5.96 -11.57
C GLY A 166 -18.84 5.69 -10.81
N ASP A 167 -19.72 4.91 -11.41
CA ASP A 167 -20.99 4.39 -10.86
C ASP A 167 -20.88 2.95 -10.32
N LYS A 168 -19.69 2.35 -10.36
CA LYS A 168 -19.47 0.91 -10.08
C LYS A 168 -19.05 0.59 -8.66
N GLY A 169 -18.51 1.56 -7.93
CA GLY A 169 -18.00 1.29 -6.60
C GLY A 169 -17.77 2.55 -5.77
N PHE A 170 -17.72 2.34 -4.46
CA PHE A 170 -17.50 3.38 -3.46
C PHE A 170 -16.51 2.90 -2.40
N VAL A 171 -15.67 3.81 -1.93
CA VAL A 171 -14.68 3.57 -0.88
C VAL A 171 -14.77 4.70 0.14
N ALA A 172 -14.77 4.32 1.44
CA ALA A 172 -14.74 5.25 2.57
C ALA A 172 -13.88 4.68 3.70
#